data_96a06e3543413a900a576ea79b37f979
#
_entry.id   96a06e3543413a900a576ea79b37f979
#
_cell.length_a   1.000
_cell.length_b   1.000
_cell.length_c   1.000
_cell.angle_alpha   90.00
_cell.angle_beta   90.00
_cell.angle_gamma   90.00
#
_symmetry.space_group_name_H-M   'P 1'
#
loop_
_entity.id
_entity.type
_entity.pdbx_description
1 polymer ?
#
loop_
_entity_poly.entity_id
_entity_poly.type
_entity_poly.pdbx_seq_one_letter_code
_entity_poly.pdbx_strand_id
1 'polypeptide(L)'
;MRKLFQADGNFTKLGRRTCTTLAGVYALAIVLLCFLPQTWYPQYKDFSTPGIIQIGRLYLLPTPFNSIVNGNKVDSLGDFGWIILQNVTNIFLLFPLVFLLLFLREEWRSLKAVLSYTFCFSLFIECTQLLLDLLIDAQRVFEVDDLWTNTLGGVLAYGLYRLIVKGWKV
;
A
#
# COMPACT_ATOMS: atom_id res chain seq x y z
N MET A 1 -25.01 0.31 12.58
CA MET A 1 -24.47 1.60 12.06
C MET A 1 -24.79 2.79 12.95
N ARG A 2 -26.00 2.96 13.54
CA ARG A 2 -26.36 4.11 14.40
C ARG A 2 -25.46 4.36 15.63
N LYS A 3 -24.64 3.41 16.08
CA LYS A 3 -23.70 3.59 17.20
C LYS A 3 -22.40 4.31 16.82
N LEU A 4 -22.01 4.28 15.55
CA LEU A 4 -20.73 4.84 15.10
C LEU A 4 -20.89 6.19 14.40
N PHE A 5 -22.06 6.45 13.79
CA PHE A 5 -22.35 7.68 13.06
C PHE A 5 -23.56 8.39 13.67
N GLN A 6 -23.52 9.73 13.66
CA GLN A 6 -24.63 10.61 13.99
C GLN A 6 -25.60 10.70 12.82
N ALA A 7 -26.77 11.29 13.05
CA ALA A 7 -27.77 11.46 11.99
C ALA A 7 -27.30 12.38 10.84
N ASP A 8 -26.34 13.25 11.12
CA ASP A 8 -25.71 14.17 10.16
C ASP A 8 -24.52 13.53 9.38
N GLY A 9 -24.27 12.23 9.58
CA GLY A 9 -23.17 11.50 8.94
C GLY A 9 -21.80 11.68 9.59
N ASN A 10 -21.68 12.46 10.65
CA ASN A 10 -20.45 12.61 11.40
C ASN A 10 -20.22 11.43 12.35
N PHE A 11 -18.96 11.18 12.71
CA PHE A 11 -18.67 10.17 13.72
C PHE A 11 -19.17 10.58 15.12
N THR A 12 -19.73 9.61 15.84
CA THR A 12 -19.84 9.70 17.30
C THR A 12 -18.45 9.67 17.93
N LYS A 13 -18.33 10.05 19.23
CA LYS A 13 -17.06 9.90 19.96
C LYS A 13 -16.54 8.46 19.91
N LEU A 14 -17.43 7.47 20.04
CA LEU A 14 -17.09 6.06 19.92
C LEU A 14 -16.62 5.72 18.50
N GLY A 15 -17.34 6.15 17.48
CA GLY A 15 -16.97 5.90 16.08
C GLY A 15 -15.59 6.46 15.73
N ARG A 16 -15.30 7.70 16.15
CA ARG A 16 -13.97 8.31 15.94
C ARG A 16 -12.87 7.54 16.65
N ARG A 17 -13.09 7.14 17.92
CA ARG A 17 -12.12 6.34 18.68
C ARG A 17 -11.85 5.00 18.00
N THR A 18 -12.89 4.28 17.62
CA THR A 18 -12.76 2.99 16.92
C THR A 18 -11.99 3.14 15.60
N CYS A 19 -12.34 4.13 14.78
CA CYS A 19 -11.67 4.40 13.52
C CYS A 19 -10.19 4.76 13.71
N THR A 20 -9.86 5.57 14.74
CA THR A 20 -8.47 5.93 15.07
C THR A 20 -7.68 4.70 15.52
N THR A 21 -8.28 3.84 16.38
CA THR A 21 -7.62 2.61 16.83
C THR A 21 -7.36 1.66 15.65
N LEU A 22 -8.35 1.47 14.77
CA LEU A 22 -8.18 0.64 13.57
C LEU A 22 -7.10 1.20 12.64
N ALA A 23 -7.06 2.51 12.42
CA ALA A 23 -6.01 3.15 11.63
C ALA A 23 -4.61 2.94 12.24
N GLY A 24 -4.48 3.07 13.57
CA GLY A 24 -3.22 2.83 14.28
C GLY A 24 -2.77 1.37 14.20
N VAL A 25 -3.67 0.43 14.45
CA VAL A 25 -3.36 -1.01 14.33
C VAL A 25 -2.97 -1.37 12.90
N TYR A 26 -3.67 -0.84 11.90
CA TYR A 26 -3.35 -1.10 10.52
C TYR A 26 -2.03 -0.45 10.08
N ALA A 27 -1.74 0.76 10.54
CA ALA A 27 -0.44 1.40 10.32
C ALA A 27 0.70 0.56 10.93
N LEU A 28 0.51 0.01 12.13
CA LEU A 28 1.48 -0.92 12.71
C LEU A 28 1.65 -2.18 11.85
N ALA A 29 0.56 -2.74 11.33
CA ALA A 29 0.64 -3.88 10.42
C ALA A 29 1.45 -3.56 9.15
N ILE A 30 1.26 -2.37 8.54
CA ILE A 30 2.07 -1.91 7.41
C ILE A 30 3.56 -1.84 7.80
N VAL A 31 3.88 -1.26 8.96
CA VAL A 31 5.27 -1.19 9.46
C VAL A 31 5.89 -2.58 9.56
N LEU A 32 5.18 -3.53 10.15
CA LEU A 32 5.66 -4.91 10.28
C LEU A 32 5.82 -5.60 8.91
N LEU A 33 4.84 -5.46 8.03
CA LEU A 33 4.87 -6.08 6.71
C LEU A 33 5.96 -5.50 5.79
N CYS A 34 6.15 -4.17 5.83
CA CYS A 34 7.07 -3.50 4.90
C CYS A 34 8.51 -3.43 5.42
N PHE A 35 8.74 -3.42 6.74
CA PHE A 35 10.05 -3.09 7.29
C PHE A 35 10.74 -4.25 8.03
N LEU A 36 10.04 -5.36 8.31
CA LEU A 36 10.73 -6.54 8.82
C LEU A 36 11.59 -7.17 7.71
N PRO A 37 12.78 -7.72 8.04
CA PRO A 37 13.63 -8.37 7.06
C PRO A 37 12.91 -9.47 6.29
N GLN A 38 13.14 -9.53 4.97
CA GLN A 38 12.52 -10.55 4.11
C GLN A 38 12.92 -11.97 4.53
N THR A 39 14.11 -12.13 5.10
CA THR A 39 14.60 -13.42 5.61
C THR A 39 13.77 -14.01 6.74
N TRP A 40 12.92 -13.22 7.41
CA TRP A 40 12.03 -13.70 8.47
C TRP A 40 10.72 -14.32 7.94
N TYR A 41 10.45 -14.14 6.66
CA TYR A 41 9.27 -14.72 6.01
C TYR A 41 9.62 -16.04 5.33
N PRO A 42 8.65 -16.96 5.18
CA PRO A 42 8.84 -18.15 4.35
C PRO A 42 9.28 -17.73 2.94
N GLN A 43 10.47 -18.17 2.54
CA GLN A 43 10.97 -17.87 1.20
C GLN A 43 10.44 -18.93 0.24
N TYR A 44 9.64 -18.49 -0.70
CA TYR A 44 9.30 -19.29 -1.87
C TYR A 44 10.50 -19.16 -2.84
N LYS A 45 11.44 -20.09 -2.74
CA LYS A 45 12.76 -20.04 -3.41
C LYS A 45 12.71 -19.99 -4.93
N ASP A 46 11.56 -20.29 -5.53
CA ASP A 46 11.44 -20.49 -6.96
C ASP A 46 10.82 -19.29 -7.70
N PHE A 47 10.44 -18.21 -6.99
CA PHE A 47 9.82 -17.05 -7.62
C PHE A 47 10.82 -15.89 -7.72
N SER A 48 11.47 -15.77 -8.88
CA SER A 48 12.31 -14.61 -9.18
C SER A 48 11.55 -13.63 -10.07
N THR A 49 11.38 -12.39 -9.61
CA THR A 49 10.83 -11.32 -10.45
C THR A 49 11.90 -10.89 -11.46
N PRO A 50 11.68 -11.04 -12.78
CA PRO A 50 12.63 -10.59 -13.79
C PRO A 50 12.83 -9.08 -13.74
N GLY A 51 14.08 -8.62 -13.94
CA GLY A 51 14.41 -7.19 -13.98
C GLY A 51 14.94 -6.62 -12.68
N ILE A 52 15.04 -7.41 -11.61
CA ILE A 52 15.71 -6.99 -10.37
C ILE A 52 17.20 -6.79 -10.64
N ILE A 53 17.71 -5.63 -10.21
CA ILE A 53 19.14 -5.25 -10.25
C ILE A 53 19.65 -5.23 -8.82
N GLN A 54 20.74 -5.95 -8.56
CA GLN A 54 21.42 -5.91 -7.27
C GLN A 54 22.66 -5.04 -7.35
N ILE A 55 22.78 -4.07 -6.44
CA ILE A 55 23.96 -3.19 -6.30
C ILE A 55 24.40 -3.26 -4.84
N GLY A 56 25.42 -4.09 -4.57
CA GLY A 56 25.84 -4.36 -3.20
C GLY A 56 24.73 -5.04 -2.40
N ARG A 57 24.20 -4.36 -1.37
CA ARG A 57 23.06 -4.82 -0.55
C ARG A 57 21.71 -4.33 -1.06
N LEU A 58 21.69 -3.44 -2.07
CA LEU A 58 20.45 -2.87 -2.58
C LEU A 58 19.86 -3.75 -3.67
N TYR A 59 18.55 -3.99 -3.57
CA TYR A 59 17.75 -4.66 -4.59
C TYR A 59 16.77 -3.67 -5.19
N LEU A 60 16.85 -3.47 -6.51
CA LEU A 60 16.10 -2.44 -7.24
C LEU A 60 15.34 -3.08 -8.40
N LEU A 61 14.07 -2.74 -8.54
CA LEU A 61 13.27 -3.05 -9.73
C LEU A 61 12.80 -1.72 -10.36
N PRO A 62 13.68 -1.09 -11.18
CA PRO A 62 13.45 0.26 -11.69
C PRO A 62 12.51 0.30 -12.90
N THR A 63 12.15 -0.84 -13.48
CA THR A 63 11.36 -0.91 -14.70
C THR A 63 9.88 -0.63 -14.41
N PRO A 64 9.31 0.49 -14.86
CA PRO A 64 7.88 0.74 -14.73
C PRO A 64 7.07 -0.31 -15.48
N PHE A 65 5.94 -0.72 -14.90
CA PHE A 65 5.07 -1.78 -15.45
C PHE A 65 5.84 -3.09 -15.73
N ASN A 66 6.71 -3.44 -14.79
CA ASN A 66 7.61 -4.59 -14.95
C ASN A 66 6.88 -5.89 -15.31
N SER A 67 5.71 -6.11 -14.73
CA SER A 67 4.87 -7.27 -15.02
C SER A 67 4.47 -7.38 -16.50
N ILE A 68 4.35 -6.24 -17.19
CA ILE A 68 4.02 -6.19 -18.62
C ILE A 68 5.30 -6.25 -19.45
N VAL A 69 6.31 -5.43 -19.09
CA VAL A 69 7.55 -5.28 -19.88
C VAL A 69 8.39 -6.55 -19.86
N ASN A 70 8.49 -7.20 -18.71
CA ASN A 70 9.30 -8.41 -18.50
C ASN A 70 8.45 -9.68 -18.31
N GLY A 71 7.13 -9.62 -18.53
CA GLY A 71 6.25 -10.77 -18.38
C GLY A 71 6.59 -11.97 -19.26
N ASN A 72 7.18 -11.72 -20.44
CA ASN A 72 7.66 -12.76 -21.35
C ASN A 72 8.93 -13.47 -20.88
N LYS A 73 9.59 -12.98 -19.85
CA LYS A 73 10.79 -13.58 -19.24
C LYS A 73 10.46 -14.43 -18.02
N VAL A 74 9.20 -14.57 -17.70
CA VAL A 74 8.73 -15.36 -16.55
C VAL A 74 8.58 -16.81 -17.01
N ASP A 75 9.23 -17.75 -16.31
CA ASP A 75 9.34 -19.13 -16.74
C ASP A 75 8.05 -19.93 -16.63
N SER A 76 7.13 -19.52 -15.76
CA SER A 76 5.87 -20.25 -15.56
C SER A 76 4.66 -19.31 -15.39
N LEU A 77 3.47 -19.85 -15.68
CA LEU A 77 2.20 -19.15 -15.40
C LEU A 77 2.00 -18.92 -13.91
N GLY A 78 2.56 -19.79 -13.05
CA GLY A 78 2.51 -19.65 -11.60
C GLY A 78 3.29 -18.42 -11.13
N ASP A 79 4.51 -18.23 -11.64
CA ASP A 79 5.35 -17.07 -11.31
C ASP A 79 4.73 -15.78 -11.82
N PHE A 80 4.19 -15.80 -13.03
CA PHE A 80 3.45 -14.65 -13.56
C PHE A 80 2.25 -14.30 -12.68
N GLY A 81 1.46 -15.29 -12.28
CA GLY A 81 0.33 -15.12 -11.37
C GLY A 81 0.76 -14.56 -10.02
N TRP A 82 1.93 -14.96 -9.51
CA TRP A 82 2.50 -14.43 -8.27
C TRP A 82 2.84 -12.94 -8.39
N ILE A 83 3.51 -12.53 -9.46
CA ILE A 83 3.86 -11.12 -9.72
C ILE A 83 2.59 -10.26 -9.81
N ILE A 84 1.56 -10.74 -10.50
CA ILE A 84 0.28 -10.03 -10.56
C ILE A 84 -0.36 -9.93 -9.18
N LEU A 85 -0.32 -11.00 -8.39
CA LEU A 85 -0.86 -11.01 -7.01
C LEU A 85 -0.13 -9.99 -6.12
N GLN A 86 1.21 -9.88 -6.23
CA GLN A 86 1.98 -8.86 -5.51
C GLN A 86 1.50 -7.45 -5.86
N ASN A 87 1.37 -7.11 -7.16
CA ASN A 87 0.87 -5.80 -7.58
C ASN A 87 -0.54 -5.52 -7.06
N VAL A 88 -1.43 -6.52 -7.11
CA VAL A 88 -2.79 -6.40 -6.56
C VAL A 88 -2.74 -6.19 -5.04
N THR A 89 -1.89 -6.92 -4.34
CA THR A 89 -1.72 -6.77 -2.88
C THR A 89 -1.22 -5.38 -2.53
N ASN A 90 -0.31 -4.80 -3.32
CA ASN A 90 0.19 -3.44 -3.11
C ASN A 90 -0.89 -2.39 -3.34
N ILE A 91 -1.81 -2.57 -4.30
CA ILE A 91 -2.99 -1.70 -4.42
C ILE A 91 -3.80 -1.69 -3.12
N PHE A 92 -3.94 -2.84 -2.47
CA PHE A 92 -4.69 -2.95 -1.20
C PHE A 92 -3.85 -2.62 0.04
N LEU A 93 -2.54 -2.43 -0.06
CA LEU A 93 -1.68 -2.14 1.09
C LEU A 93 -2.04 -0.81 1.77
N LEU A 94 -2.18 0.27 1.02
CA LEU A 94 -2.54 1.57 1.57
C LEU A 94 -4.05 1.87 1.55
N PHE A 95 -4.85 1.09 0.81
CA PHE A 95 -6.29 1.32 0.68
C PHE A 95 -7.02 1.41 2.03
N PRO A 96 -6.92 0.46 2.99
CA PRO A 96 -7.64 0.54 4.25
C PRO A 96 -7.21 1.72 5.11
N LEU A 97 -5.91 2.03 5.15
CA LEU A 97 -5.39 3.15 5.91
C LEU A 97 -5.94 4.47 5.38
N VAL A 98 -5.83 4.69 4.06
CA VAL A 98 -6.34 5.91 3.40
C VAL A 98 -7.84 6.03 3.58
N PHE A 99 -8.58 4.92 3.45
CA PHE A 99 -10.03 4.91 3.67
C PHE A 99 -10.40 5.37 5.08
N LEU A 100 -9.71 4.90 6.12
CA LEU A 100 -9.92 5.33 7.50
C LEU A 100 -9.53 6.80 7.70
N LEU A 101 -8.42 7.25 7.10
CA LEU A 101 -7.95 8.64 7.20
C LEU A 101 -8.92 9.63 6.55
N LEU A 102 -9.60 9.28 5.47
CA LEU A 102 -10.63 10.10 4.82
C LEU A 102 -11.80 10.44 5.75
N PHE A 103 -12.14 9.53 6.66
CA PHE A 103 -13.15 9.81 7.68
C PHE A 103 -12.60 10.62 8.86
N LEU A 104 -11.32 10.43 9.22
CA LEU A 104 -10.70 11.05 10.38
C LEU A 104 -10.17 12.47 10.11
N ARG A 105 -9.74 12.74 8.87
CA ARG A 105 -9.00 13.94 8.47
C ARG A 105 -9.63 14.62 7.26
N GLU A 106 -10.06 15.86 7.44
CA GLU A 106 -10.69 16.63 6.36
C GLU A 106 -9.71 16.99 5.25
N GLU A 107 -8.44 17.17 5.59
CA GLU A 107 -7.37 17.50 4.66
C GLU A 107 -7.17 16.46 3.56
N TRP A 108 -7.61 15.21 3.82
CA TRP A 108 -7.53 14.09 2.86
C TRP A 108 -8.69 14.07 1.86
N ARG A 109 -9.76 14.84 2.08
CA ARG A 109 -11.03 14.73 1.34
C ARG A 109 -11.00 15.36 -0.07
N SER A 110 -9.82 15.45 -0.71
CA SER A 110 -9.69 15.85 -2.12
C SER A 110 -8.84 14.85 -2.89
N LEU A 111 -9.13 14.65 -4.17
CA LEU A 111 -8.36 13.73 -5.01
C LEU A 111 -6.88 14.14 -5.06
N LYS A 112 -6.60 15.44 -5.15
CA LYS A 112 -5.23 15.97 -5.15
C LYS A 112 -4.48 15.62 -3.87
N ALA A 113 -5.12 15.81 -2.71
CA ALA A 113 -4.52 15.46 -1.41
C ALA A 113 -4.26 13.96 -1.31
N VAL A 114 -5.23 13.11 -1.69
CA VAL A 114 -5.07 11.67 -1.68
C VAL A 114 -3.92 11.22 -2.57
N LEU A 115 -3.85 11.70 -3.82
CA LEU A 115 -2.74 11.40 -4.72
C LEU A 115 -1.40 11.77 -4.10
N SER A 116 -1.27 13.02 -3.62
CA SER A 116 -0.01 13.51 -3.05
C SER A 116 0.40 12.74 -1.80
N TYR A 117 -0.50 12.58 -0.84
CA TYR A 117 -0.16 11.92 0.42
C TYR A 117 0.10 10.43 0.24
N THR A 118 -0.70 9.74 -0.58
CA THR A 118 -0.51 8.31 -0.80
C THR A 118 0.80 8.04 -1.55
N PHE A 119 1.12 8.85 -2.57
CA PHE A 119 2.40 8.78 -3.25
C PHE A 119 3.57 9.03 -2.30
N CYS A 120 3.50 10.07 -1.44
CA CYS A 120 4.53 10.35 -0.45
C CYS A 120 4.68 9.21 0.56
N PHE A 121 3.59 8.57 1.00
CA PHE A 121 3.66 7.40 1.87
C PHE A 121 4.31 6.21 1.17
N SER A 122 3.94 5.94 -0.08
CA SER A 122 4.57 4.88 -0.85
C SER A 122 6.07 5.12 -1.02
N LEU A 123 6.44 6.33 -1.44
CA LEU A 123 7.85 6.70 -1.58
C LEU A 123 8.61 6.59 -0.25
N PHE A 124 7.99 6.98 0.87
CA PHE A 124 8.58 6.83 2.20
C PHE A 124 8.83 5.35 2.54
N ILE A 125 7.88 4.46 2.24
CA ILE A 125 8.04 3.01 2.42
C ILE A 125 9.24 2.52 1.63
N GLU A 126 9.27 2.81 0.33
CA GLU A 126 10.34 2.37 -0.58
C GLU A 126 11.72 2.89 -0.16
N CYS A 127 11.83 4.19 0.16
CA CYS A 127 13.09 4.75 0.65
C CYS A 127 13.53 4.14 1.98
N THR A 128 12.59 3.81 2.88
CA THR A 128 12.90 3.16 4.15
C THR A 128 13.41 1.74 3.93
N GLN A 129 12.84 1.01 2.97
CA GLN A 129 13.33 -0.34 2.61
C GLN A 129 14.76 -0.30 2.09
N LEU A 130 15.10 0.64 1.19
CA LEU A 130 16.49 0.84 0.76
C LEU A 130 17.44 1.14 1.93
N LEU A 131 16.99 1.97 2.88
CA LEU A 131 17.79 2.28 4.05
C LEU A 131 18.01 1.04 4.94
N LEU A 132 16.98 0.21 5.12
CA LEU A 132 17.06 -1.03 5.87
C LEU A 132 17.98 -2.06 5.19
N ASP A 133 18.00 -2.12 3.87
CA ASP A 133 18.93 -2.96 3.12
C ASP A 133 20.37 -2.55 3.39
N LEU A 134 20.68 -1.24 3.36
CA LEU A 134 22.00 -0.73 3.66
C LEU A 134 22.43 -1.03 5.10
N LEU A 135 21.53 -0.85 6.07
CA LEU A 135 21.87 -0.93 7.51
C LEU A 135 21.92 -2.37 8.03
N ILE A 136 20.95 -3.20 7.66
CA ILE A 136 20.73 -4.53 8.27
C ILE A 136 20.58 -5.66 7.25
N ASP A 137 20.78 -5.38 5.95
CA ASP A 137 20.60 -6.38 4.87
C ASP A 137 19.20 -7.01 4.90
N ALA A 138 18.17 -6.16 4.92
CA ALA A 138 16.79 -6.57 5.05
C ALA A 138 16.26 -7.35 3.84
N GLN A 139 16.98 -7.32 2.72
CA GLN A 139 16.68 -8.00 1.45
C GLN A 139 15.30 -7.61 0.89
N ARG A 140 14.97 -6.32 0.98
CA ARG A 140 13.77 -5.73 0.40
C ARG A 140 14.07 -5.21 -0.99
N VAL A 141 13.10 -5.32 -1.87
CA VAL A 141 13.23 -4.80 -3.24
C VAL A 141 12.53 -3.46 -3.33
N PHE A 142 13.27 -2.42 -3.72
CA PHE A 142 12.66 -1.15 -4.12
C PHE A 142 11.98 -1.32 -5.48
N GLU A 143 10.68 -1.17 -5.54
CA GLU A 143 9.91 -1.36 -6.77
C GLU A 143 9.25 -0.04 -7.23
N VAL A 144 9.59 0.42 -8.43
CA VAL A 144 8.93 1.60 -9.01
C VAL A 144 7.43 1.38 -9.18
N ASP A 145 7.02 0.15 -9.43
CA ASP A 145 5.60 -0.21 -9.58
C ASP A 145 4.80 -0.02 -8.28
N ASP A 146 5.43 -0.12 -7.11
CA ASP A 146 4.77 0.09 -5.82
C ASP A 146 4.34 1.54 -5.63
N LEU A 147 5.05 2.50 -6.22
CA LEU A 147 4.69 3.91 -6.12
C LEU A 147 3.32 4.20 -6.73
N TRP A 148 3.02 3.63 -7.88
CA TRP A 148 1.72 3.87 -8.53
C TRP A 148 0.64 2.88 -8.08
N THR A 149 0.96 1.61 -7.76
CA THR A 149 -0.03 0.64 -7.27
C THR A 149 -0.56 1.04 -5.91
N ASN A 150 0.30 1.43 -4.96
CA ASN A 150 -0.10 1.97 -3.67
C ASN A 150 -0.93 3.26 -3.82
N THR A 151 -0.53 4.15 -4.74
CA THR A 151 -1.26 5.40 -5.01
C THR A 151 -2.65 5.11 -5.59
N LEU A 152 -2.76 4.14 -6.49
CA LEU A 152 -4.03 3.67 -7.03
C LEU A 152 -4.95 3.16 -5.91
N GLY A 153 -4.41 2.41 -4.94
CA GLY A 153 -5.14 1.98 -3.74
C GLY A 153 -5.77 3.16 -2.99
N GLY A 154 -5.02 4.24 -2.82
CA GLY A 154 -5.53 5.49 -2.24
C GLY A 154 -6.67 6.11 -3.05
N VAL A 155 -6.54 6.14 -4.38
CA VAL A 155 -7.60 6.65 -5.27
C VAL A 155 -8.87 5.80 -5.17
N LEU A 156 -8.74 4.47 -5.13
CA LEU A 156 -9.87 3.56 -4.95
C LEU A 156 -10.55 3.79 -3.59
N ALA A 157 -9.77 3.99 -2.52
CA ALA A 157 -10.30 4.33 -1.19
C ALA A 157 -11.09 5.65 -1.21
N TYR A 158 -10.58 6.66 -1.92
CA TYR A 158 -11.27 7.94 -2.10
C TYR A 158 -12.57 7.77 -2.89
N GLY A 159 -12.55 6.99 -3.96
CA GLY A 159 -13.75 6.66 -4.75
C GLY A 159 -14.83 6.03 -3.89
N LEU A 160 -14.48 5.01 -3.12
CA LEU A 160 -15.41 4.33 -2.20
C LEU A 160 -15.94 5.28 -1.11
N TYR A 161 -15.06 6.09 -0.51
CA TYR A 161 -15.46 7.12 0.46
C TYR A 161 -16.50 8.08 -0.15
N ARG A 162 -16.27 8.58 -1.37
CA ARG A 162 -17.19 9.49 -2.08
C ARG A 162 -18.55 8.86 -2.33
N LEU A 163 -18.60 7.58 -2.71
CA LEU A 163 -19.83 6.83 -2.93
C LEU A 163 -20.64 6.72 -1.63
N ILE A 164 -19.98 6.37 -0.52
CA ILE A 164 -20.63 6.23 0.79
C ILE A 164 -21.19 7.57 1.27
N VAL A 165 -20.38 8.65 1.24
CA VAL A 165 -20.80 9.96 1.71
C VAL A 165 -21.89 10.58 0.84
N LYS A 166 -21.89 10.32 -0.48
CA LYS A 166 -22.98 10.74 -1.37
C LYS A 166 -24.29 10.04 -1.03
N GLY A 167 -24.25 8.75 -0.70
CA GLY A 167 -25.41 7.97 -0.29
C GLY A 167 -26.01 8.39 1.05
N TRP A 168 -25.26 9.12 1.90
CA TRP A 168 -25.79 9.64 3.18
C TRP A 168 -26.49 11.00 3.05
N LYS A 169 -26.32 11.70 1.92
CA LYS A 169 -26.94 13.01 1.67
C LYS A 169 -28.28 12.89 0.91
N VAL A 170 -28.73 11.67 0.63
CA VAL A 170 -30.06 11.36 0.06
C VAL A 170 -30.98 10.85 1.16
#